data_7a7eecdec3b9271e26554be74c45747f
#
_entry.id   7a7eecdec3b9271e26554be74c45747f
#
_cell.length_a   1.000
_cell.length_b   1.000
_cell.length_c   1.000
_cell.angle_alpha   90.00
_cell.angle_beta   90.00
_cell.angle_gamma   90.00
#
_symmetry.space_group_name_H-M   'P 1'
#
loop_
_entity.id
_entity.type
_entity.pdbx_description
1 polymer ?
#
loop_
_entity_poly.entity_id
_entity_poly.type
_entity_poly.pdbx_seq_one_letter_code
_entity_poly.pdbx_strand_id
1 'polypeptide(L)'
;MKIKISLIVAAFFLTSNVHAQNARIQAGVNLANVSVNNDGRIDDANMLTSFQAGIVGDVHLASILYLQPGILFTGKGSKIEIGRPTENLYIKQTTNPFYIEVPMNLLVKLPFNSESHFFFGAGPYGAIGIAGKAKTEKNVLGFVTNYENKIVFSNDDPSTFEEEEGTGIGVLKRFDYGVNGVVGVEGAKLTLSAGYGLGLAKLQSGSNSSEDNNNKHRVLSFTLGFKL
;
A
#
# COMPACT_ATOMS: atom_id res chain seq x y z
N MET A 1 18.38 25.24 -0.96
CA MET A 1 18.58 23.93 -0.30
C MET A 1 17.95 22.74 -1.05
N LYS A 2 17.18 22.95 -2.13
CA LYS A 2 16.50 21.90 -2.92
C LYS A 2 17.41 21.07 -3.87
N ILE A 3 18.56 21.59 -4.29
CA ILE A 3 19.47 20.95 -5.27
C ILE A 3 20.34 19.84 -4.64
N LYS A 4 20.64 19.92 -3.35
CA LYS A 4 21.53 18.95 -2.68
C LYS A 4 20.90 17.57 -2.44
N ILE A 5 19.59 17.48 -2.30
CA ILE A 5 18.89 16.22 -2.06
C ILE A 5 18.79 15.39 -3.37
N SER A 6 18.55 16.06 -4.50
CA SER A 6 18.51 15.39 -5.81
C SER A 6 19.88 14.79 -6.21
N LEU A 7 20.98 15.43 -5.83
CA LEU A 7 22.33 14.92 -6.11
C LEU A 7 22.68 13.69 -5.27
N ILE A 8 22.23 13.64 -4.02
CA ILE A 8 22.46 12.49 -3.13
C ILE A 8 21.65 11.27 -3.58
N VAL A 9 20.40 11.45 -4.01
CA VAL A 9 19.58 10.38 -4.57
C VAL A 9 20.15 9.88 -5.90
N ALA A 10 20.61 10.77 -6.78
CA ALA A 10 21.26 10.40 -8.03
C ALA A 10 22.60 9.69 -7.81
N ALA A 11 23.41 10.12 -6.82
CA ALA A 11 24.68 9.51 -6.50
C ALA A 11 24.52 8.09 -5.91
N PHE A 12 23.43 7.82 -5.17
CA PHE A 12 23.14 6.48 -4.65
C PHE A 12 22.80 5.48 -5.77
N PHE A 13 22.22 5.94 -6.89
CA PHE A 13 21.94 5.11 -8.07
C PHE A 13 23.17 4.87 -8.96
N LEU A 14 24.20 5.72 -8.88
CA LEU A 14 25.37 5.64 -9.77
C LEU A 14 26.52 4.80 -9.22
N THR A 15 26.52 4.46 -7.93
CA THR A 15 27.63 3.70 -7.30
C THR A 15 27.37 2.20 -7.15
N SER A 16 26.16 1.73 -7.42
CA SER A 16 25.87 0.31 -7.41
C SER A 16 26.11 -0.27 -8.81
N ASN A 17 27.21 -0.98 -9.01
CA ASN A 17 27.31 -2.05 -9.98
C ASN A 17 26.32 -3.15 -9.52
N VAL A 18 25.04 -2.83 -9.49
CA VAL A 18 23.98 -3.81 -9.27
C VAL A 18 24.00 -4.69 -10.52
N HIS A 19 24.61 -5.84 -10.38
CA HIS A 19 24.51 -6.88 -11.39
C HIS A 19 23.00 -7.12 -11.55
N ALA A 20 22.46 -6.80 -12.70
CA ALA A 20 21.04 -6.92 -13.04
C ALA A 20 20.48 -8.36 -12.87
N GLN A 21 21.35 -9.30 -12.53
CA GLN A 21 21.06 -10.73 -12.39
C GLN A 21 20.07 -11.09 -11.25
N ASN A 22 19.76 -10.16 -10.35
CA ASN A 22 18.88 -10.41 -9.21
C ASN A 22 17.63 -9.50 -9.18
N ALA A 23 17.35 -8.81 -10.29
CA ALA A 23 16.13 -8.05 -10.43
C ALA A 23 14.96 -8.96 -10.83
N ARG A 24 13.76 -8.65 -10.33
CA ARG A 24 12.55 -9.33 -10.74
C ARG A 24 11.40 -8.35 -10.91
N ILE A 25 10.58 -8.61 -11.91
CA ILE A 25 9.27 -7.98 -12.06
C ILE A 25 8.29 -8.79 -11.23
N GLN A 26 7.43 -8.12 -10.50
CA GLN A 26 6.40 -8.78 -9.70
C GLN A 26 5.05 -8.11 -9.86
N ALA A 27 4.00 -8.92 -9.75
CA ALA A 27 2.62 -8.47 -9.70
C ALA A 27 1.83 -9.32 -8.71
N GLY A 28 0.77 -8.75 -8.13
CA GLY A 28 0.01 -9.45 -7.12
C GLY A 28 -1.31 -8.79 -6.76
N VAL A 29 -2.05 -9.49 -5.92
CA VAL A 29 -3.32 -9.05 -5.37
C VAL A 29 -3.10 -8.51 -3.96
N ASN A 30 -3.71 -7.38 -3.67
CA ASN A 30 -3.76 -6.76 -2.35
C ASN A 30 -5.15 -6.94 -1.76
N LEU A 31 -5.21 -7.40 -0.53
CA LEU A 31 -6.36 -7.31 0.34
C LEU A 31 -6.07 -6.15 1.31
N ALA A 32 -6.60 -4.99 0.96
CA ALA A 32 -6.31 -3.75 1.66
C ALA A 32 -7.44 -3.38 2.61
N ASN A 33 -7.09 -2.84 3.76
CA ASN A 33 -8.01 -2.32 4.76
C ASN A 33 -7.42 -1.07 5.42
N VAL A 34 -8.29 -0.32 6.10
CA VAL A 34 -7.92 0.81 6.95
C VAL A 34 -8.32 0.47 8.39
N SER A 35 -7.35 0.48 9.29
CA SER A 35 -7.62 0.26 10.71
C SER A 35 -8.40 1.43 11.28
N VAL A 36 -9.63 1.20 11.69
CA VAL A 36 -10.52 2.21 12.30
C VAL A 36 -10.46 2.14 13.83
N ASN A 37 -10.00 1.02 14.39
CA ASN A 37 -9.95 0.79 15.85
C ASN A 37 -8.53 0.64 16.38
N ASN A 38 -8.35 0.94 17.68
CA ASN A 38 -7.08 0.80 18.40
C ASN A 38 -6.52 -0.62 18.43
N ASP A 39 -7.32 -1.63 18.10
CA ASP A 39 -7.00 -3.04 18.32
C ASP A 39 -6.21 -3.69 17.17
N GLY A 40 -5.95 -2.96 16.06
CA GLY A 40 -5.20 -3.50 14.93
C GLY A 40 -5.88 -4.67 14.20
N ARG A 41 -7.13 -4.98 14.54
CA ARG A 41 -7.91 -6.04 13.90
C ARG A 41 -8.35 -5.60 12.52
N ILE A 42 -8.11 -6.46 11.53
CA ILE A 42 -8.69 -6.34 10.20
C ILE A 42 -10.16 -6.74 10.34
N ASP A 43 -11.05 -5.80 10.11
CA ASP A 43 -12.47 -6.10 9.97
C ASP A 43 -12.70 -6.60 8.54
N ASP A 44 -13.09 -7.85 8.38
CA ASP A 44 -13.33 -8.48 7.08
C ASP A 44 -14.39 -7.74 6.25
N ALA A 45 -15.32 -7.05 6.91
CA ALA A 45 -16.35 -6.25 6.26
C ALA A 45 -15.79 -5.04 5.50
N ASN A 46 -14.55 -4.62 5.80
CA ASN A 46 -13.92 -3.42 5.23
C ASN A 46 -12.77 -3.72 4.25
N MET A 47 -12.52 -4.99 3.93
CA MET A 47 -11.47 -5.38 2.99
C MET A 47 -11.80 -4.97 1.56
N LEU A 48 -10.85 -4.31 0.91
CA LEU A 48 -10.89 -3.99 -0.52
C LEU A 48 -9.84 -4.80 -1.27
N THR A 49 -10.28 -5.53 -2.28
CA THR A 49 -9.36 -6.17 -3.22
C THR A 49 -8.81 -5.13 -4.19
N SER A 50 -7.49 -5.02 -4.25
CA SER A 50 -6.75 -4.17 -5.17
C SER A 50 -5.56 -4.95 -5.76
N PHE A 51 -4.60 -4.28 -6.35
CA PHE A 51 -3.44 -4.93 -6.94
C PHE A 51 -2.15 -4.15 -6.69
N GLN A 52 -1.04 -4.84 -6.89
CA GLN A 52 0.27 -4.21 -6.96
C GLN A 52 1.09 -4.78 -8.12
N ALA A 53 1.98 -3.97 -8.67
CA ALA A 53 2.95 -4.39 -9.67
C ALA A 53 4.20 -3.52 -9.57
N GLY A 54 5.37 -4.08 -9.90
CA GLY A 54 6.61 -3.31 -9.88
C GLY A 54 7.85 -4.16 -10.02
N ILE A 55 8.97 -3.56 -9.64
CA ILE A 55 10.30 -4.17 -9.75
C ILE A 55 10.95 -4.15 -8.37
N VAL A 56 11.57 -5.25 -7.99
CA VAL A 56 12.42 -5.37 -6.81
C VAL A 56 13.77 -5.99 -7.20
N GLY A 57 14.80 -5.64 -6.46
CA GLY A 57 16.13 -6.21 -6.66
C GLY A 57 16.68 -6.76 -5.36
N ASP A 58 17.42 -7.85 -5.41
CA ASP A 58 18.04 -8.44 -4.24
C ASP A 58 19.55 -8.17 -4.25
N VAL A 59 20.03 -7.40 -3.29
CA VAL A 59 21.45 -7.09 -3.07
C VAL A 59 21.98 -8.00 -1.98
N HIS A 60 22.91 -8.87 -2.32
CA HIS A 60 23.55 -9.76 -1.35
C HIS A 60 24.45 -8.95 -0.40
N LEU A 61 24.22 -9.08 0.90
CA LEU A 61 24.98 -8.41 1.94
C LEU A 61 26.00 -9.35 2.58
N ALA A 62 25.55 -10.51 3.04
CA ALA A 62 26.39 -11.50 3.69
C ALA A 62 25.67 -12.86 3.79
N SER A 63 26.35 -13.96 3.48
CA SER A 63 25.84 -15.33 3.63
C SER A 63 24.39 -15.49 3.12
N ILE A 64 23.43 -15.51 4.03
CA ILE A 64 22.00 -15.68 3.76
C ILE A 64 21.22 -14.35 3.81
N LEU A 65 21.91 -13.23 4.01
CA LEU A 65 21.31 -11.91 4.23
C LEU A 65 21.30 -11.08 2.95
N TYR A 66 20.16 -10.52 2.60
CA TYR A 66 19.93 -9.71 1.41
C TYR A 66 19.17 -8.43 1.74
N LEU A 67 19.54 -7.34 1.08
CA LEU A 67 18.74 -6.12 1.05
C LEU A 67 17.88 -6.13 -0.22
N GLN A 68 16.61 -5.87 -0.07
CA GLN A 68 15.64 -5.85 -1.18
C GLN A 68 14.99 -4.48 -1.31
N PRO A 69 15.62 -3.56 -2.07
CA PRO A 69 14.93 -2.36 -2.53
C PRO A 69 13.94 -2.67 -3.65
N GLY A 70 12.93 -1.79 -3.82
CA GLY A 70 11.97 -1.92 -4.90
C GLY A 70 11.26 -0.63 -5.23
N ILE A 71 10.51 -0.66 -6.33
CA ILE A 71 9.54 0.36 -6.71
C ILE A 71 8.26 -0.36 -7.10
N LEU A 72 7.18 -0.10 -6.40
CA LEU A 72 5.89 -0.74 -6.60
C LEU A 72 4.81 0.31 -6.86
N PHE A 73 3.99 0.07 -7.86
CA PHE A 73 2.68 0.67 -7.99
C PHE A 73 1.69 -0.18 -7.19
N THR A 74 1.02 0.38 -6.19
CA THR A 74 0.20 -0.39 -5.26
C THR A 74 -1.09 0.32 -4.92
N GLY A 75 -2.20 -0.42 -4.95
CA GLY A 75 -3.49 0.04 -4.45
C GLY A 75 -3.66 -0.32 -2.97
N LYS A 76 -3.97 0.70 -2.16
CA LYS A 76 -4.20 0.57 -0.73
C LYS A 76 -5.52 1.24 -0.42
N GLY A 77 -6.55 0.51 -0.09
CA GLY A 77 -7.86 1.11 0.11
C GLY A 77 -8.67 0.42 1.18
N SER A 78 -9.92 0.85 1.29
CA SER A 78 -10.90 0.25 2.18
C SER A 78 -12.29 0.30 1.57
N LYS A 79 -13.14 -0.56 2.07
CA LYS A 79 -14.56 -0.62 1.74
C LYS A 79 -15.34 -0.60 3.05
N ILE A 80 -16.30 0.32 3.17
CA ILE A 80 -17.21 0.41 4.32
C ILE A 80 -18.61 0.11 3.81
N GLU A 81 -19.30 -0.81 4.46
CA GLU A 81 -20.71 -1.14 4.16
C GLU A 81 -21.55 -0.95 5.42
N ILE A 82 -22.65 -0.23 5.30
CA ILE A 82 -23.64 0.01 6.35
C ILE A 82 -24.98 -0.50 5.83
N GLY A 83 -25.60 -1.44 6.55
CA GLY A 83 -26.82 -2.13 6.13
C GLY A 83 -26.55 -3.25 5.11
N ARG A 84 -27.62 -3.84 4.61
CA ARG A 84 -27.58 -4.86 3.55
C ARG A 84 -28.18 -4.31 2.27
N PRO A 85 -27.75 -4.77 1.07
CA PRO A 85 -28.28 -4.29 -0.21
C PRO A 85 -29.82 -4.40 -0.34
N THR A 86 -30.43 -5.31 0.41
CA THR A 86 -31.88 -5.58 0.43
C THR A 86 -32.65 -4.73 1.46
N GLU A 87 -31.94 -3.98 2.30
CA GLU A 87 -32.55 -3.14 3.34
C GLU A 87 -32.91 -1.76 2.78
N ASN A 88 -33.85 -1.08 3.44
CA ASN A 88 -34.31 0.25 3.06
C ASN A 88 -33.23 1.32 3.23
N LEU A 89 -32.18 1.02 3.97
CA LEU A 89 -30.98 1.86 4.12
C LEU A 89 -29.74 1.01 3.89
N TYR A 90 -29.06 1.26 2.79
CA TYR A 90 -27.77 0.67 2.45
C TYR A 90 -26.81 1.74 1.96
N ILE A 91 -25.64 1.78 2.53
CA ILE A 91 -24.57 2.70 2.12
C ILE A 91 -23.29 1.87 1.99
N LYS A 92 -22.69 1.93 0.79
CA LYS A 92 -21.38 1.33 0.53
C LYS A 92 -20.43 2.41 0.03
N GLN A 93 -19.33 2.55 0.72
CA GLN A 93 -18.26 3.47 0.36
C GLN A 93 -17.00 2.68 0.07
N THR A 94 -16.43 2.90 -1.10
CA THR A 94 -15.16 2.27 -1.53
C THR A 94 -14.15 3.37 -1.81
N THR A 95 -13.03 3.37 -1.10
CA THR A 95 -11.92 4.31 -1.30
C THR A 95 -10.71 3.52 -1.74
N ASN A 96 -10.24 3.74 -2.97
CA ASN A 96 -9.11 2.99 -3.56
C ASN A 96 -8.01 3.95 -4.07
N PRO A 97 -7.14 4.44 -3.18
CA PRO A 97 -5.96 5.21 -3.56
C PRO A 97 -4.86 4.31 -4.13
N PHE A 98 -4.11 4.86 -5.08
CA PHE A 98 -2.91 4.24 -5.66
C PHE A 98 -1.67 5.04 -5.30
N TYR A 99 -0.62 4.32 -4.95
CA TYR A 99 0.66 4.85 -4.51
C TYR A 99 1.81 4.31 -5.35
N ILE A 100 2.85 5.12 -5.50
CA ILE A 100 4.19 4.62 -5.79
C ILE A 100 4.86 4.38 -4.44
N GLU A 101 5.19 3.13 -4.15
CA GLU A 101 5.83 2.68 -2.92
C GLU A 101 7.28 2.27 -3.19
N VAL A 102 8.17 2.68 -2.30
CA VAL A 102 9.58 2.27 -2.28
C VAL A 102 9.82 1.47 -1.00
N PRO A 103 9.70 0.13 -1.05
CA PRO A 103 10.07 -0.74 0.05
C PRO A 103 11.60 -0.92 0.11
N MET A 104 12.10 -1.19 1.31
CA MET A 104 13.49 -1.55 1.57
C MET A 104 13.54 -2.67 2.61
N ASN A 105 13.38 -3.91 2.17
CA ASN A 105 13.31 -5.06 3.07
C ASN A 105 14.70 -5.67 3.31
N LEU A 106 14.95 -6.10 4.53
CA LEU A 106 16.05 -6.98 4.87
C LEU A 106 15.52 -8.41 4.86
N LEU A 107 16.10 -9.26 4.00
CA LEU A 107 15.67 -10.63 3.81
C LEU A 107 16.71 -11.62 4.32
N VAL A 108 16.23 -12.71 4.89
CA VAL A 108 17.00 -13.94 5.11
C VAL A 108 16.54 -14.97 4.08
N LYS A 109 17.48 -15.50 3.28
CA LYS A 109 17.22 -16.53 2.28
C LYS A 109 17.87 -17.84 2.71
N LEU A 110 17.06 -18.87 2.90
CA LEU A 110 17.47 -20.20 3.29
C LEU A 110 17.41 -21.14 2.08
N PRO A 111 18.52 -21.65 1.58
CA PRO A 111 18.52 -22.60 0.47
C PRO A 111 17.91 -23.93 0.93
N PHE A 112 17.04 -24.53 0.13
CA PHE A 112 16.54 -25.89 0.34
C PHE A 112 16.89 -26.83 -0.82
N ASN A 113 17.32 -26.25 -1.95
CA ASN A 113 18.03 -26.97 -3.02
C ASN A 113 18.97 -26.00 -3.76
N SER A 114 19.66 -26.45 -4.80
CA SER A 114 20.67 -25.67 -5.53
C SER A 114 20.10 -24.40 -6.22
N GLU A 115 18.81 -24.36 -6.52
CA GLU A 115 18.19 -23.25 -7.29
C GLU A 115 17.02 -22.59 -6.55
N SER A 116 16.66 -23.10 -5.38
CA SER A 116 15.47 -22.62 -4.68
C SER A 116 15.75 -22.25 -3.23
N HIS A 117 15.10 -21.17 -2.81
CA HIS A 117 15.24 -20.60 -1.47
C HIS A 117 13.87 -20.33 -0.86
N PHE A 118 13.75 -20.63 0.40
CA PHE A 118 12.73 -20.04 1.24
C PHE A 118 13.25 -18.70 1.76
N PHE A 119 12.46 -17.65 1.76
CA PHE A 119 12.88 -16.37 2.29
C PHE A 119 11.81 -15.75 3.18
N PHE A 120 12.27 -14.95 4.12
CA PHE A 120 11.45 -14.08 4.94
C PHE A 120 12.22 -12.82 5.27
N GLY A 121 11.49 -11.76 5.58
CA GLY A 121 12.13 -10.51 5.95
C GLY A 121 11.13 -9.41 6.26
N ALA A 122 11.67 -8.27 6.62
CA ALA A 122 10.90 -7.08 6.91
C ALA A 122 11.73 -5.82 6.62
N GLY A 123 11.03 -4.70 6.48
CA GLY A 123 11.70 -3.42 6.29
C GLY A 123 10.75 -2.25 6.20
N PRO A 124 11.26 -1.02 6.26
CA PRO A 124 10.48 0.17 6.07
C PRO A 124 10.04 0.33 4.61
N TYR A 125 8.98 1.11 4.42
CA TYR A 125 8.59 1.65 3.14
C TYR A 125 8.21 3.11 3.24
N GLY A 126 8.39 3.83 2.14
CA GLY A 126 7.81 5.15 1.90
C GLY A 126 6.96 5.11 0.64
N ALA A 127 5.85 5.83 0.62
CA ALA A 127 4.97 5.85 -0.52
C ALA A 127 4.39 7.24 -0.79
N ILE A 128 4.09 7.52 -2.06
CA ILE A 128 3.49 8.76 -2.54
C ILE A 128 2.18 8.44 -3.26
N GLY A 129 1.09 9.06 -2.82
CA GLY A 129 -0.22 8.98 -3.47
C GLY A 129 -0.23 9.72 -4.79
N ILE A 130 -0.65 9.03 -5.85
CA ILE A 130 -0.62 9.56 -7.22
C ILE A 130 -1.98 9.61 -7.91
N ALA A 131 -2.88 8.69 -7.56
CA ALA A 131 -4.22 8.61 -8.13
C ALA A 131 -5.16 7.86 -7.19
N GLY A 132 -6.46 7.90 -7.46
CA GLY A 132 -7.44 7.10 -6.75
C GLY A 132 -8.87 7.55 -7.04
N LYS A 133 -9.81 6.69 -6.63
CA LYS A 133 -11.23 6.94 -6.75
C LYS A 133 -11.95 6.60 -5.44
N ALA A 134 -12.88 7.44 -5.07
CA ALA A 134 -13.84 7.20 -4.00
C ALA A 134 -15.23 7.02 -4.63
N LYS A 135 -15.86 5.87 -4.37
CA LYS A 135 -17.21 5.56 -4.83
C LYS A 135 -18.12 5.44 -3.63
N THR A 136 -19.30 6.06 -3.74
CA THR A 136 -20.36 5.93 -2.74
C THR A 136 -21.63 5.46 -3.42
N GLU A 137 -22.12 4.30 -3.01
CA GLU A 137 -23.41 3.74 -3.41
C GLU A 137 -24.38 3.91 -2.23
N LYS A 138 -25.52 4.58 -2.44
CA LYS A 138 -26.57 4.77 -1.43
C LYS A 138 -27.86 4.20 -1.98
N ASN A 139 -28.55 3.39 -1.18
CA ASN A 139 -29.94 3.00 -1.40
C ASN A 139 -30.75 3.47 -0.18
N VAL A 140 -31.68 4.38 -0.40
CA VAL A 140 -32.58 4.87 0.63
C VAL A 140 -34.00 4.68 0.12
N LEU A 141 -34.76 3.79 0.78
CA LEU A 141 -36.15 3.49 0.42
C LEU A 141 -36.37 3.10 -1.06
N GLY A 142 -35.38 2.39 -1.66
CA GLY A 142 -35.46 2.00 -3.07
C GLY A 142 -34.85 3.01 -4.06
N PHE A 143 -34.48 4.21 -3.62
CA PHE A 143 -33.80 5.19 -4.44
C PHE A 143 -32.28 4.92 -4.39
N VAL A 144 -31.74 4.46 -5.51
CA VAL A 144 -30.29 4.18 -5.66
C VAL A 144 -29.59 5.40 -6.22
N THR A 145 -28.57 5.87 -5.51
CA THR A 145 -27.72 6.98 -5.96
C THR A 145 -26.26 6.58 -5.89
N ASN A 146 -25.53 6.80 -6.98
CA ASN A 146 -24.11 6.46 -7.10
C ASN A 146 -23.31 7.73 -7.35
N TYR A 147 -22.26 7.95 -6.55
CA TYR A 147 -21.32 9.05 -6.71
C TYR A 147 -19.91 8.46 -6.88
N GLU A 148 -19.15 8.98 -7.84
CA GLU A 148 -17.74 8.65 -8.01
C GLU A 148 -16.93 9.95 -8.06
N ASN A 149 -16.00 10.12 -7.12
CA ASN A 149 -15.10 11.26 -7.05
C ASN A 149 -13.64 10.79 -7.18
N LYS A 150 -12.79 11.65 -7.73
CA LYS A 150 -11.33 11.44 -7.69
C LYS A 150 -10.84 11.72 -6.27
N ILE A 151 -9.87 10.92 -5.82
CA ILE A 151 -9.18 11.19 -4.56
C ILE A 151 -8.24 12.38 -4.76
N VAL A 152 -8.37 13.37 -3.89
CA VAL A 152 -7.49 14.54 -3.80
C VAL A 152 -6.43 14.25 -2.74
N PHE A 153 -5.16 14.37 -3.12
CA PHE A 153 -4.06 14.25 -2.17
C PHE A 153 -3.65 15.64 -1.68
N SER A 154 -4.10 15.98 -0.48
CA SER A 154 -3.79 17.25 0.20
C SER A 154 -3.36 16.99 1.64
N ASN A 155 -2.62 17.94 2.21
CA ASN A 155 -2.32 17.97 3.64
C ASN A 155 -3.29 18.88 4.41
N ASP A 156 -4.28 19.46 3.73
CA ASP A 156 -5.28 20.32 4.33
C ASP A 156 -6.28 19.49 5.17
N ASP A 157 -6.86 20.13 6.16
CA ASP A 157 -7.82 19.51 7.07
C ASP A 157 -9.16 19.33 6.34
N PRO A 158 -9.66 18.10 6.14
CA PRO A 158 -10.92 17.86 5.47
C PRO A 158 -12.14 18.37 6.28
N SER A 159 -11.96 18.84 7.49
CA SER A 159 -13.03 19.42 8.32
C SER A 159 -13.28 20.90 8.06
N THR A 160 -12.40 21.59 7.34
CA THR A 160 -12.66 22.94 6.86
C THR A 160 -13.53 22.89 5.62
N PHE A 161 -14.81 23.18 5.79
CA PHE A 161 -15.80 23.27 4.71
C PHE A 161 -15.52 24.48 3.82
N GLU A 162 -14.69 24.33 2.82
CA GLU A 162 -14.76 25.18 1.64
C GLU A 162 -15.64 24.47 0.61
N GLU A 163 -16.68 25.12 0.12
CA GLU A 163 -17.73 24.54 -0.74
C GLU A 163 -17.22 23.91 -2.05
N GLU A 164 -15.97 24.12 -2.42
CA GLU A 164 -15.36 23.60 -3.64
C GLU A 164 -14.74 22.20 -3.50
N GLU A 165 -14.51 21.67 -2.30
CA GLU A 165 -13.75 20.43 -2.10
C GLU A 165 -14.57 19.21 -1.68
N GLY A 166 -15.88 19.32 -1.54
CA GLY A 166 -16.77 18.19 -1.20
C GLY A 166 -16.56 17.68 0.24
N THR A 167 -17.52 16.95 0.74
CA THR A 167 -17.53 16.38 2.10
C THR A 167 -16.39 15.40 2.30
N GLY A 168 -15.25 15.79 2.80
CA GLY A 168 -14.14 15.00 3.44
C GLY A 168 -13.75 13.59 2.96
N ILE A 169 -14.62 12.93 2.22
CA ILE A 169 -14.61 11.50 1.85
C ILE A 169 -13.60 11.18 0.71
N GLY A 170 -12.84 12.11 0.23
CA GLY A 170 -11.89 11.89 -0.88
C GLY A 170 -10.56 12.58 -0.68
N VAL A 171 -10.34 13.22 0.45
CA VAL A 171 -9.10 13.92 0.75
C VAL A 171 -8.19 13.04 1.59
N LEU A 172 -7.04 12.67 1.06
CA LEU A 172 -6.06 11.82 1.74
C LEU A 172 -4.69 12.51 1.76
N LYS A 173 -3.88 12.19 2.76
CA LYS A 173 -2.48 12.60 2.78
C LYS A 173 -1.71 11.98 1.63
N ARG A 174 -0.86 12.78 1.00
CA ARG A 174 -0.05 12.34 -0.14
C ARG A 174 1.02 11.34 0.25
N PHE A 175 1.60 11.47 1.44
CA PHE A 175 2.69 10.61 1.89
C PHE A 175 2.18 9.55 2.86
N ASP A 176 2.53 8.30 2.55
CA ASP A 176 2.35 7.15 3.42
C ASP A 176 3.71 6.50 3.72
N TYR A 177 3.87 5.98 4.91
CA TYR A 177 5.07 5.26 5.33
C TYR A 177 4.69 4.21 6.37
N GLY A 178 5.53 3.19 6.47
CA GLY A 178 5.27 2.09 7.39
C GLY A 178 6.34 1.03 7.35
N VAL A 179 5.96 -0.17 7.73
CA VAL A 179 6.81 -1.37 7.75
C VAL A 179 6.12 -2.49 6.98
N ASN A 180 6.89 -3.19 6.15
CA ASN A 180 6.46 -4.40 5.46
C ASN A 180 7.10 -5.64 6.09
N GLY A 181 6.33 -6.72 6.19
CA GLY A 181 6.84 -8.07 6.42
C GLY A 181 6.56 -8.91 5.17
N VAL A 182 7.47 -9.79 4.79
CA VAL A 182 7.35 -10.66 3.62
C VAL A 182 7.89 -12.05 3.90
N VAL A 183 7.23 -13.05 3.32
CA VAL A 183 7.65 -14.45 3.31
C VAL A 183 7.39 -15.04 1.94
N GLY A 184 8.24 -15.94 1.48
CA GLY A 184 8.03 -16.54 0.17
C GLY A 184 9.01 -17.65 -0.18
N VAL A 185 8.80 -18.17 -1.38
CA VAL A 185 9.64 -19.19 -2.01
C VAL A 185 10.12 -18.65 -3.34
N GLU A 186 11.41 -18.77 -3.57
CA GLU A 186 12.08 -18.35 -4.79
C GLU A 186 12.68 -19.56 -5.47
N GLY A 187 12.33 -19.77 -6.72
CA GLY A 187 12.94 -20.76 -7.61
C GLY A 187 13.89 -20.11 -8.62
N ALA A 188 14.33 -20.88 -9.62
CA ALA A 188 15.26 -20.43 -10.66
C ALA A 188 14.73 -19.15 -11.39
N LYS A 189 13.44 -19.13 -11.74
CA LYS A 189 12.83 -18.01 -12.49
C LYS A 189 11.63 -17.38 -11.80
N LEU A 190 10.93 -18.12 -10.95
CA LEU A 190 9.68 -17.71 -10.34
C LEU A 190 9.85 -17.51 -8.84
N THR A 191 9.11 -16.54 -8.32
CA THR A 191 8.99 -16.26 -6.88
C THR A 191 7.53 -16.15 -6.52
N LEU A 192 7.13 -16.84 -5.46
CA LEU A 192 5.83 -16.68 -4.82
C LEU A 192 6.02 -16.08 -3.43
N SER A 193 5.28 -15.04 -3.12
CA SER A 193 5.37 -14.42 -1.80
C SER A 193 4.05 -13.95 -1.25
N ALA A 194 3.96 -13.93 0.07
CA ALA A 194 2.93 -13.25 0.83
C ALA A 194 3.58 -12.14 1.64
N GLY A 195 2.93 -11.00 1.71
CA GLY A 195 3.42 -9.83 2.44
C GLY A 195 2.35 -9.19 3.29
N TYR A 196 2.76 -8.51 4.35
CA TYR A 196 1.88 -7.72 5.18
C TYR A 196 2.46 -6.34 5.42
N GLY A 197 1.73 -5.31 4.99
CA GLY A 197 2.07 -3.91 5.15
C GLY A 197 1.34 -3.27 6.33
N LEU A 198 2.11 -2.68 7.24
CA LEU A 198 1.66 -1.90 8.39
C LEU A 198 1.93 -0.42 8.13
N GLY A 199 0.93 0.33 7.67
CA GLY A 199 1.00 1.78 7.60
C GLY A 199 1.10 2.40 8.99
N LEU A 200 1.98 3.38 9.12
CA LEU A 200 2.18 4.17 10.34
C LEU A 200 1.70 5.61 10.16
N ALA A 201 1.61 6.08 8.92
CA ALA A 201 1.09 7.40 8.59
C ALA A 201 -0.42 7.46 8.80
N LYS A 202 -0.90 8.62 9.26
CA LYS A 202 -2.34 8.95 9.26
C LYS A 202 -2.80 9.20 7.83
N LEU A 203 -3.95 8.66 7.45
CA LEU A 203 -4.50 8.82 6.10
C LEU A 203 -5.07 10.20 5.83
N GLN A 204 -5.66 10.83 6.85
CA GLN A 204 -6.30 12.14 6.75
C GLN A 204 -5.60 13.16 7.65
N SER A 205 -5.70 14.43 7.29
CA SER A 205 -5.30 15.56 8.14
C SER A 205 -6.52 15.97 8.95
N GLY A 206 -6.49 15.82 10.25
CA GLY A 206 -7.51 16.32 11.16
C GLY A 206 -6.86 16.58 12.50
N SER A 207 -7.18 17.71 13.13
CA SER A 207 -6.49 18.11 14.35
C SER A 207 -7.20 17.65 15.63
N ASN A 208 -8.49 17.27 15.59
CA ASN A 208 -9.31 17.25 16.80
C ASN A 208 -10.22 16.05 17.04
N SER A 209 -10.22 15.00 16.23
CA SER A 209 -10.96 13.79 16.59
C SER A 209 -10.01 12.69 17.04
N SER A 210 -10.23 12.16 18.24
CA SER A 210 -9.54 10.97 18.75
C SER A 210 -9.76 9.72 17.88
N GLU A 211 -10.79 9.74 17.03
CA GLU A 211 -11.15 8.68 16.09
C GLU A 211 -10.29 8.70 14.82
N ASP A 212 -9.91 9.88 14.30
CA ASP A 212 -9.07 10.01 13.09
C ASP A 212 -7.60 9.65 13.31
N ASN A 213 -7.17 9.50 14.56
CA ASN A 213 -5.78 9.16 14.87
C ASN A 213 -5.38 7.74 14.47
N ASN A 214 -6.34 6.88 14.14
CA ASN A 214 -6.11 5.45 13.95
C ASN A 214 -6.28 4.95 12.51
N ASN A 215 -6.68 5.82 11.57
CA ASN A 215 -6.86 5.47 10.18
C ASN A 215 -5.52 5.24 9.49
N LYS A 216 -5.05 3.99 9.49
CA LYS A 216 -3.77 3.58 8.91
C LYS A 216 -3.97 2.42 7.95
N HIS A 217 -3.20 2.39 6.86
CA HIS A 217 -3.24 1.29 5.91
C HIS A 217 -2.82 -0.05 6.53
N ARG A 218 -3.55 -1.10 6.15
CA ARG A 218 -3.24 -2.50 6.41
C ARG A 218 -3.41 -3.25 5.10
N VAL A 219 -2.35 -3.88 4.62
CA VAL A 219 -2.37 -4.52 3.30
C VAL A 219 -1.78 -5.92 3.41
N LEU A 220 -2.61 -6.93 3.16
CA LEU A 220 -2.14 -8.30 2.93
C LEU A 220 -1.96 -8.48 1.42
N SER A 221 -0.81 -8.94 0.98
CA SER A 221 -0.48 -9.09 -0.44
C SER A 221 -0.06 -10.52 -0.77
N PHE A 222 -0.46 -10.98 -1.97
CA PHE A 222 0.03 -12.22 -2.57
C PHE A 222 0.61 -11.91 -3.94
N THR A 223 1.86 -12.26 -4.14
CA THR A 223 2.63 -11.77 -5.28
C THR A 223 3.32 -12.90 -6.02
N LEU A 224 3.28 -12.82 -7.34
CA LEU A 224 4.08 -13.63 -8.26
C LEU A 224 5.17 -12.75 -8.85
N GLY A 225 6.43 -13.20 -8.77
CA GLY A 225 7.59 -12.53 -9.35
C GLY A 225 8.27 -13.39 -10.41
N PHE A 226 8.86 -12.71 -11.40
CA PHE A 226 9.65 -13.32 -12.47
C PHE A 226 11.02 -12.65 -12.51
N LYS A 227 12.10 -13.45 -12.39
CA LYS A 227 13.48 -12.96 -12.49
C LYS A 227 13.80 -12.54 -13.92
N LEU A 228 14.49 -11.41 -14.04
CA LEU A 228 14.97 -10.84 -15.29
C LEU A 228 16.31 -11.44 -15.73
#